data_811814a70277bad1ebed033ad4caf517
#
_entry.id   811814a70277bad1ebed033ad4caf517
#
_cell.length_a   1.000
_cell.length_b   1.000
_cell.length_c   1.000
_cell.angle_alpha   90.00
_cell.angle_beta   90.00
_cell.angle_gamma   90.00
#
_symmetry.space_group_name_H-M   'P 1'
#
loop_
_entity.id
_entity.type
_entity.pdbx_description
1 polymer ?
#
loop_
_entity_poly.entity_id
_entity_poly.type
_entity_poly.pdbx_seq_one_letter_code
_entity_poly.pdbx_strand_id
1 'polypeptide(L)'
;MKKFLASLAFTSLLTGASVAHAAEVALSPFYQKVTQMQPKGLLGQVIAKEKIATSIPGAVAWRIAYISSDINERPTLSTGLVIAPTGKPPKGGRPIVAWSHGTTGTAQNCGPSQVQDPAQQLNQYFLIGGTSWTDFGVPSANEFIKAGYVLVATDYQGLGGGGKHQYVISPTQARDLINSIRAVGSLGLSGSNKKAAIYGWSQGGASVVAAASMPNYINQKKTAFDGIEIIGAVAMAPLDLSVVIPRNAANDAAVANKVMQELQTQFSNNPFNFAHMSMNFWAHSAAFPELKMTDLYTAQGAQTLDAIFSKKCMHAGADTINFNMGDTYKSTINPQPQNARGWVKAMLAASIPADKPVAPVVVYWGDKDTTVPPVMSQGYQKAKCAIGGNVQSVALQGKNHFTNPPTAQPMFTQWIKDRFDGKPVIDGCKSGS
;
A
#
# COMPACT_ATOMS: atom_id res chain seq x y z
N MET A 1 -75.43 33.05 25.58
CA MET A 1 -74.52 32.11 24.91
C MET A 1 -73.10 32.70 24.98
N LYS A 2 -72.34 32.29 25.99
CA LYS A 2 -70.95 32.73 26.23
C LYS A 2 -70.01 31.65 25.70
N LYS A 3 -69.14 31.98 24.72
CA LYS A 3 -68.12 31.12 24.20
C LYS A 3 -66.86 31.17 25.08
N PHE A 4 -66.49 30.06 25.67
CA PHE A 4 -65.19 29.87 26.33
C PHE A 4 -64.15 29.55 25.25
N LEU A 5 -63.12 30.36 25.15
CA LEU A 5 -61.88 30.05 24.47
C LEU A 5 -60.89 29.51 25.50
N ALA A 6 -60.53 28.25 25.35
CA ALA A 6 -59.43 27.63 26.11
C ALA A 6 -58.15 27.76 25.30
N SER A 7 -57.17 28.53 25.79
CA SER A 7 -55.82 28.58 25.25
C SER A 7 -55.04 27.35 25.72
N LEU A 8 -54.69 26.45 24.79
CA LEU A 8 -53.69 25.41 25.04
C LEU A 8 -52.29 26.03 24.87
N ALA A 9 -51.52 26.16 25.94
CA ALA A 9 -50.10 26.44 25.87
C ALA A 9 -49.37 25.17 25.54
N PHE A 10 -48.77 25.10 24.33
CA PHE A 10 -47.85 24.02 23.93
C PHE A 10 -46.45 24.36 24.49
N THR A 11 -46.09 23.68 25.57
CA THR A 11 -44.71 23.67 26.09
C THR A 11 -43.91 22.70 25.21
N SER A 12 -43.11 23.23 24.27
CA SER A 12 -42.15 22.43 23.50
C SER A 12 -40.98 22.03 24.42
N LEU A 13 -41.00 20.77 24.88
CA LEU A 13 -39.78 20.12 25.39
C LEU A 13 -38.84 19.89 24.19
N LEU A 14 -37.81 20.72 24.08
CA LEU A 14 -36.64 20.45 23.27
C LEU A 14 -35.87 19.31 23.98
N THR A 15 -36.22 18.07 23.70
CA THR A 15 -35.33 16.92 23.96
C THR A 15 -34.15 17.07 23.02
N GLY A 16 -32.99 17.49 23.55
CA GLY A 16 -31.73 17.44 22.84
C GLY A 16 -31.46 16.01 22.39
N ALA A 17 -31.74 15.73 21.12
CA ALA A 17 -31.28 14.51 20.48
C ALA A 17 -29.76 14.57 20.48
N SER A 18 -29.13 13.83 21.41
CA SER A 18 -27.73 13.52 21.35
C SER A 18 -27.53 12.80 20.01
N VAL A 19 -26.91 13.50 19.04
CA VAL A 19 -26.46 12.86 17.81
C VAL A 19 -25.42 11.84 18.28
N ALA A 20 -25.81 10.57 18.34
CA ALA A 20 -24.89 9.48 18.55
C ALA A 20 -23.95 9.53 17.35
N HIS A 21 -22.77 10.12 17.54
CA HIS A 21 -21.68 9.96 16.61
C HIS A 21 -21.38 8.46 16.59
N ALA A 22 -21.55 7.83 15.44
CA ALA A 22 -21.06 6.48 15.23
C ALA A 22 -19.58 6.50 15.67
N ALA A 23 -19.27 5.69 16.69
CA ALA A 23 -17.93 5.67 17.25
C ALA A 23 -16.96 5.37 16.09
N GLU A 24 -15.98 6.23 15.85
CA GLU A 24 -14.84 5.91 15.00
C GLU A 24 -14.34 4.52 15.42
N VAL A 25 -13.99 3.66 14.46
CA VAL A 25 -13.36 2.38 14.79
C VAL A 25 -12.07 2.70 15.53
N ALA A 26 -12.11 2.61 16.85
CA ALA A 26 -11.01 3.00 17.71
C ALA A 26 -9.83 2.07 17.44
N LEU A 27 -8.64 2.65 17.29
CA LEU A 27 -7.39 1.90 17.23
C LEU A 27 -7.28 1.01 18.48
N SER A 28 -6.79 -0.22 18.35
CA SER A 28 -6.50 -1.06 19.51
C SER A 28 -5.44 -0.41 20.41
N PRO A 29 -5.33 -0.80 21.68
CA PRO A 29 -4.33 -0.23 22.61
C PRO A 29 -2.90 -0.26 22.09
N PHE A 30 -2.53 -1.29 21.32
CA PHE A 30 -1.22 -1.37 20.68
C PHE A 30 -0.99 -0.19 19.74
N TYR A 31 -1.91 0.07 18.80
CA TYR A 31 -1.77 1.15 17.81
C TYR A 31 -1.97 2.54 18.44
N GLN A 32 -2.86 2.68 19.42
CA GLN A 32 -2.97 3.94 20.21
C GLN A 32 -1.62 4.32 20.81
N LYS A 33 -0.91 3.36 21.40
CA LYS A 33 0.43 3.56 21.94
C LYS A 33 1.43 3.92 20.85
N VAL A 34 1.43 3.18 19.73
CA VAL A 34 2.38 3.38 18.62
C VAL A 34 2.24 4.77 18.01
N THR A 35 1.01 5.28 17.80
CA THR A 35 0.79 6.62 17.24
C THR A 35 1.32 7.76 18.11
N GLN A 36 1.59 7.52 19.39
CA GLN A 36 2.20 8.49 20.32
C GLN A 36 3.73 8.38 20.39
N MET A 37 4.33 7.36 19.76
CA MET A 37 5.77 7.16 19.81
C MET A 37 6.48 8.05 18.77
N GLN A 38 7.73 8.41 19.09
CA GLN A 38 8.59 9.13 18.15
C GLN A 38 9.41 8.14 17.32
N PRO A 39 9.62 8.39 16.03
CA PRO A 39 10.42 7.53 15.16
C PRO A 39 11.92 7.71 15.40
N LYS A 40 12.40 7.36 16.59
CA LYS A 40 13.82 7.46 16.99
C LYS A 40 14.44 6.08 17.05
N GLY A 41 15.51 5.86 16.28
CA GLY A 41 16.24 4.60 16.26
C GLY A 41 16.84 4.30 14.90
N LEU A 42 17.32 3.07 14.74
CA LEU A 42 17.91 2.58 13.49
C LEU A 42 16.80 2.12 12.52
N LEU A 43 17.02 2.31 11.24
CA LEU A 43 16.09 1.81 10.20
C LEU A 43 15.87 0.29 10.36
N GLY A 44 14.60 -0.11 10.42
CA GLY A 44 14.18 -1.48 10.69
C GLY A 44 14.19 -1.89 12.15
N GLN A 45 14.58 -1.02 13.10
CA GLN A 45 14.50 -1.33 14.52
C GLN A 45 13.04 -1.47 14.96
N VAL A 46 12.71 -2.61 15.55
CA VAL A 46 11.40 -2.84 16.17
C VAL A 46 11.36 -2.12 17.50
N ILE A 47 10.40 -1.22 17.66
CA ILE A 47 10.22 -0.40 18.87
C ILE A 47 9.00 -0.79 19.69
N ALA A 48 8.07 -1.53 19.10
CA ALA A 48 6.94 -2.14 19.80
C ALA A 48 6.58 -3.46 19.12
N LYS A 49 6.15 -4.43 19.92
CA LYS A 49 5.61 -5.72 19.43
C LYS A 49 4.54 -6.25 20.36
N GLU A 50 3.57 -6.93 19.79
CA GLU A 50 2.51 -7.65 20.49
C GLU A 50 2.37 -9.05 19.91
N LYS A 51 2.41 -10.08 20.74
CA LYS A 51 2.17 -11.45 20.30
C LYS A 51 0.68 -11.63 20.04
N ILE A 52 0.34 -12.23 18.93
CA ILE A 52 -1.05 -12.50 18.51
C ILE A 52 -1.26 -13.96 18.17
N ALA A 53 -2.52 -14.39 18.10
CA ALA A 53 -2.90 -15.68 17.61
C ALA A 53 -2.59 -15.85 16.11
N THR A 54 -2.44 -17.09 15.66
CA THR A 54 -2.35 -17.44 14.25
C THR A 54 -2.98 -18.81 14.03
N SER A 55 -3.74 -18.94 12.92
CA SER A 55 -4.29 -20.21 12.47
C SER A 55 -3.30 -21.03 11.64
N ILE A 56 -2.11 -20.48 11.33
CA ILE A 56 -1.11 -21.16 10.51
C ILE A 56 -0.40 -22.23 11.36
N PRO A 57 -0.49 -23.52 10.97
CA PRO A 57 0.12 -24.60 11.73
C PRO A 57 1.64 -24.44 11.90
N GLY A 58 2.13 -24.65 13.12
CA GLY A 58 3.56 -24.57 13.43
C GLY A 58 4.15 -23.15 13.43
N ALA A 59 3.31 -22.10 13.45
CA ALA A 59 3.73 -20.71 13.44
C ALA A 59 3.49 -19.99 14.78
N VAL A 60 4.20 -18.87 14.93
CA VAL A 60 3.97 -17.82 15.93
C VAL A 60 3.90 -16.50 15.21
N ALA A 61 3.11 -15.55 15.75
CA ALA A 61 2.89 -14.28 15.08
C ALA A 61 2.94 -13.08 16.03
N TRP A 62 3.30 -11.93 15.48
CA TRP A 62 3.34 -10.64 16.19
C TRP A 62 2.87 -9.49 15.30
N ARG A 63 2.14 -8.55 15.90
CA ARG A 63 2.09 -7.18 15.41
C ARG A 63 3.38 -6.48 15.80
N ILE A 64 3.92 -5.67 14.91
CA ILE A 64 5.14 -4.91 15.16
C ILE A 64 4.97 -3.45 14.77
N ALA A 65 5.75 -2.58 15.41
CA ALA A 65 6.02 -1.24 14.94
C ALA A 65 7.53 -1.06 14.81
N TYR A 66 7.99 -0.52 13.69
CA TYR A 66 9.40 -0.40 13.36
C TYR A 66 9.72 0.95 12.72
N ILE A 67 10.99 1.34 12.83
CA ILE A 67 11.51 2.59 12.25
C ILE A 67 11.64 2.43 10.74
N SER A 68 11.12 3.42 10.01
CA SER A 68 11.24 3.56 8.57
C SER A 68 11.59 5.00 8.19
N SER A 69 11.49 5.36 6.91
CA SER A 69 11.62 6.73 6.44
C SER A 69 10.75 6.99 5.21
N ASP A 70 10.33 8.23 5.02
CA ASP A 70 9.55 8.63 3.85
C ASP A 70 10.42 9.02 2.64
N ILE A 71 9.80 9.44 1.53
CA ILE A 71 10.50 9.88 0.31
C ILE A 71 11.47 11.05 0.56
N ASN A 72 11.19 11.86 1.58
CA ASN A 72 12.02 13.01 1.97
C ASN A 72 13.06 12.64 3.05
N GLU A 73 13.30 11.33 3.26
CA GLU A 73 14.24 10.78 4.26
C GLU A 73 13.88 11.12 5.72
N ARG A 74 12.70 11.65 5.97
CA ARG A 74 12.23 11.91 7.34
C ARG A 74 11.93 10.58 8.03
N PRO A 75 12.37 10.38 9.28
CA PRO A 75 12.04 9.18 10.04
C PRO A 75 10.52 9.03 10.21
N THR A 76 10.02 7.80 10.02
CA THR A 76 8.61 7.43 10.18
C THR A 76 8.47 6.16 10.99
N LEU A 77 7.26 5.89 11.47
CA LEU A 77 6.88 4.60 12.02
C LEU A 77 6.00 3.87 11.02
N SER A 78 6.38 2.64 10.72
CA SER A 78 5.52 1.69 10.03
C SER A 78 5.10 0.59 10.98
N THR A 79 3.90 0.06 10.78
CA THR A 79 3.41 -1.14 11.47
C THR A 79 3.35 -2.32 10.52
N GLY A 80 3.09 -3.49 11.05
CA GLY A 80 2.95 -4.69 10.23
C GLY A 80 2.86 -5.96 11.06
N LEU A 81 2.90 -7.07 10.33
CA LEU A 81 2.76 -8.42 10.84
C LEU A 81 4.03 -9.21 10.59
N VAL A 82 4.48 -9.98 11.59
CA VAL A 82 5.54 -11.00 11.42
C VAL A 82 4.96 -12.34 11.79
N ILE A 83 5.19 -13.34 10.92
CA ILE A 83 4.82 -14.74 11.16
C ILE A 83 6.09 -15.59 10.99
N ALA A 84 6.42 -16.41 11.97
CA ALA A 84 7.62 -17.24 11.92
C ALA A 84 7.31 -18.67 12.34
N PRO A 85 8.05 -19.65 11.80
CA PRO A 85 7.98 -21.02 12.32
C PRO A 85 8.35 -21.06 13.81
N THR A 86 7.72 -21.95 14.56
CA THR A 86 8.04 -22.17 15.97
C THR A 86 9.51 -22.62 16.16
N GLY A 87 10.05 -22.39 17.37
CA GLY A 87 11.41 -22.77 17.71
C GLY A 87 12.50 -21.79 17.23
N LYS A 88 13.74 -22.09 17.54
CA LYS A 88 14.90 -21.28 17.16
C LYS A 88 15.23 -21.43 15.67
N PRO A 89 15.81 -20.40 15.03
CA PRO A 89 16.33 -20.53 13.66
C PRO A 89 17.35 -21.67 13.57
N PRO A 90 17.33 -22.47 12.48
CA PRO A 90 18.35 -23.49 12.24
C PRO A 90 19.73 -22.88 12.00
N LYS A 91 20.77 -23.70 11.97
CA LYS A 91 22.12 -23.29 11.52
C LYS A 91 22.00 -22.76 10.07
N GLY A 92 22.47 -21.56 9.82
CA GLY A 92 22.28 -20.84 8.54
C GLY A 92 21.07 -19.92 8.48
N GLY A 93 20.21 -19.98 9.51
CA GLY A 93 19.05 -19.06 9.64
C GLY A 93 17.86 -19.44 8.76
N ARG A 94 16.86 -18.58 8.75
CA ARG A 94 15.61 -18.71 7.97
C ARG A 94 15.56 -17.67 6.85
N PRO A 95 15.24 -18.06 5.62
CA PRO A 95 14.91 -17.10 4.56
C PRO A 95 13.75 -16.20 4.96
N ILE A 96 13.75 -14.97 4.41
CA ILE A 96 12.71 -13.97 4.67
C ILE A 96 11.85 -13.80 3.43
N VAL A 97 10.52 -13.80 3.58
CA VAL A 97 9.57 -13.45 2.52
C VAL A 97 8.76 -12.26 2.97
N ALA A 98 8.85 -11.15 2.24
CA ALA A 98 8.21 -9.90 2.62
C ALA A 98 7.05 -9.55 1.67
N TRP A 99 5.85 -9.38 2.25
CA TRP A 99 4.61 -9.07 1.56
C TRP A 99 4.29 -7.58 1.60
N SER A 100 3.88 -7.06 0.46
CA SER A 100 3.32 -5.72 0.26
C SER A 100 1.88 -5.82 -0.25
N HIS A 101 0.92 -5.37 0.57
CA HIS A 101 -0.51 -5.47 0.26
C HIS A 101 -0.98 -4.44 -0.77
N GLY A 102 -2.13 -4.70 -1.40
CA GLY A 102 -2.85 -3.76 -2.25
C GLY A 102 -3.53 -2.65 -1.44
N THR A 103 -4.31 -1.80 -2.11
CA THR A 103 -4.96 -0.64 -1.48
C THR A 103 -5.96 -1.06 -0.41
N THR A 104 -5.76 -0.58 0.82
CA THR A 104 -6.70 -0.77 1.95
C THR A 104 -7.32 0.54 2.43
N GLY A 105 -6.71 1.67 2.11
CA GLY A 105 -7.16 3.01 2.47
C GLY A 105 -6.03 3.89 2.96
N THR A 106 -6.37 5.02 3.57
CA THR A 106 -5.40 6.03 4.02
C THR A 106 -5.53 6.42 5.49
N ALA A 107 -6.60 5.99 6.16
CA ALA A 107 -6.81 6.24 7.58
C ALA A 107 -5.95 5.31 8.46
N GLN A 108 -5.66 5.75 9.68
CA GLN A 108 -4.80 5.02 10.62
C GLN A 108 -5.27 3.58 10.90
N ASN A 109 -6.56 3.33 10.87
CA ASN A 109 -7.16 2.02 11.14
C ASN A 109 -7.24 1.09 9.91
N CYS A 110 -6.65 1.45 8.78
CA CYS A 110 -6.74 0.67 7.55
C CYS A 110 -5.55 -0.31 7.35
N GLY A 111 -4.64 -0.40 8.31
CA GLY A 111 -3.54 -1.37 8.26
C GLY A 111 -4.04 -2.81 8.38
N PRO A 112 -3.65 -3.73 7.47
CA PRO A 112 -4.09 -5.13 7.49
C PRO A 112 -3.78 -5.87 8.79
N SER A 113 -2.73 -5.49 9.52
CA SER A 113 -2.37 -6.12 10.79
C SER A 113 -3.32 -5.74 11.94
N GLN A 114 -4.25 -4.79 11.73
CA GLN A 114 -5.16 -4.28 12.76
C GLN A 114 -6.45 -5.10 12.92
N VAL A 115 -6.81 -5.90 11.93
CA VAL A 115 -8.02 -6.73 12.00
C VAL A 115 -7.87 -7.80 13.09
N GLN A 116 -8.99 -8.42 13.47
CA GLN A 116 -8.97 -9.59 14.32
C GLN A 116 -8.32 -10.75 13.56
N ASP A 117 -7.41 -11.49 14.22
CA ASP A 117 -6.71 -12.66 13.67
C ASP A 117 -6.04 -12.42 12.30
N PRO A 118 -5.16 -11.41 12.16
CA PRO A 118 -4.58 -11.06 10.87
C PRO A 118 -3.53 -12.05 10.38
N ALA A 119 -3.02 -12.93 11.25
CA ALA A 119 -1.93 -13.86 10.95
C ALA A 119 -2.45 -15.17 10.36
N GLN A 120 -2.89 -15.10 9.11
CA GLN A 120 -3.44 -16.23 8.35
C GLN A 120 -3.15 -16.06 6.85
N GLN A 121 -3.67 -17.02 6.06
CA GLN A 121 -3.68 -16.90 4.61
C GLN A 121 -4.45 -15.66 4.18
N LEU A 122 -4.08 -15.04 3.06
CA LEU A 122 -4.77 -13.85 2.54
C LEU A 122 -6.29 -14.05 2.50
N ASN A 123 -6.99 -13.09 3.09
CA ASN A 123 -8.44 -12.97 3.04
C ASN A 123 -8.80 -11.62 2.40
N GLN A 124 -9.45 -11.66 1.25
CA GLN A 124 -9.90 -10.47 0.55
C GLN A 124 -11.33 -10.12 0.97
N TYR A 125 -11.54 -8.92 1.49
CA TYR A 125 -12.81 -8.50 2.11
C TYR A 125 -14.01 -8.62 1.16
N PHE A 126 -13.81 -8.38 -0.15
CA PHE A 126 -14.87 -8.38 -1.17
C PHE A 126 -15.25 -9.79 -1.68
N LEU A 127 -14.54 -10.83 -1.28
CA LEU A 127 -14.95 -12.21 -1.58
C LEU A 127 -16.09 -12.64 -0.70
N ILE A 128 -16.89 -13.62 -1.18
CA ILE A 128 -18.05 -14.17 -0.42
C ILE A 128 -17.66 -14.64 0.99
N GLY A 129 -16.45 -15.18 1.16
CA GLY A 129 -15.90 -15.60 2.46
C GLY A 129 -15.17 -14.50 3.23
N GLY A 130 -15.15 -13.27 2.74
CA GLY A 130 -14.50 -12.14 3.41
C GLY A 130 -15.21 -11.76 4.71
N THR A 131 -14.47 -11.54 5.78
CA THR A 131 -14.98 -11.28 7.14
C THR A 131 -14.54 -9.96 7.73
N SER A 132 -13.87 -9.11 6.94
CA SER A 132 -13.30 -7.84 7.37
C SER A 132 -13.73 -6.69 6.47
N TRP A 133 -13.43 -5.45 6.87
CA TRP A 133 -13.62 -4.23 6.07
C TRP A 133 -12.43 -3.93 5.14
N THR A 134 -11.36 -4.73 5.22
CA THR A 134 -10.13 -4.57 4.43
C THR A 134 -9.49 -5.94 4.20
N ASP A 135 -8.66 -6.04 3.17
CA ASP A 135 -7.84 -7.24 2.93
C ASP A 135 -6.81 -7.40 4.04
N PHE A 136 -6.59 -8.64 4.48
CA PHE A 136 -5.60 -8.98 5.50
C PHE A 136 -5.05 -10.39 5.31
N GLY A 137 -4.01 -10.74 6.07
CA GLY A 137 -3.30 -11.98 5.91
C GLY A 137 -2.19 -11.91 4.86
N VAL A 138 -1.57 -13.03 4.58
CA VAL A 138 -0.40 -13.12 3.71
C VAL A 138 -0.60 -14.23 2.69
N PRO A 139 -0.52 -13.93 1.37
CA PRO A 139 -0.64 -14.97 0.33
C PRO A 139 0.43 -16.04 0.50
N SER A 140 0.04 -17.32 0.35
CA SER A 140 0.92 -18.49 0.50
C SER A 140 1.59 -18.61 1.89
N ALA A 141 0.98 -18.06 2.93
CA ALA A 141 1.54 -18.07 4.27
C ALA A 141 1.78 -19.50 4.77
N ASN A 142 0.84 -20.42 4.54
CA ASN A 142 0.98 -21.82 4.95
C ASN A 142 2.18 -22.49 4.26
N GLU A 143 2.34 -22.29 2.96
CA GLU A 143 3.39 -22.88 2.14
C GLU A 143 4.78 -22.37 2.53
N PHE A 144 4.89 -21.07 2.81
CA PHE A 144 6.16 -20.45 3.20
C PHE A 144 6.55 -20.82 4.64
N ILE A 145 5.61 -20.87 5.59
CA ILE A 145 5.88 -21.31 6.95
C ILE A 145 6.28 -22.80 6.96
N LYS A 146 5.58 -23.65 6.19
CA LYS A 146 5.95 -25.06 6.00
C LYS A 146 7.35 -25.24 5.42
N ALA A 147 7.78 -24.33 4.54
CA ALA A 147 9.14 -24.30 3.99
C ALA A 147 10.20 -23.75 4.98
N GLY A 148 9.79 -23.32 6.17
CA GLY A 148 10.70 -22.81 7.21
C GLY A 148 11.05 -21.32 7.06
N TYR A 149 10.35 -20.55 6.22
CA TYR A 149 10.61 -19.14 5.99
C TYR A 149 9.95 -18.26 7.06
N VAL A 150 10.53 -17.09 7.31
CA VAL A 150 9.88 -16.03 8.10
C VAL A 150 9.15 -15.10 7.15
N LEU A 151 7.89 -14.82 7.48
CA LEU A 151 7.05 -13.87 6.74
C LEU A 151 7.02 -12.53 7.47
N VAL A 152 7.07 -11.45 6.70
CA VAL A 152 6.75 -10.11 7.18
C VAL A 152 5.83 -9.42 6.19
N ALA A 153 4.80 -8.75 6.70
CA ALA A 153 3.86 -7.96 5.92
C ALA A 153 3.81 -6.55 6.52
N THR A 154 4.25 -5.56 5.75
CA THR A 154 4.17 -4.16 6.17
C THR A 154 2.74 -3.64 6.00
N ASP A 155 2.26 -2.80 6.94
CA ASP A 155 1.03 -2.00 6.74
C ASP A 155 1.32 -0.70 5.99
N TYR A 156 2.57 -0.33 5.81
CA TYR A 156 3.10 0.97 5.41
C TYR A 156 2.95 2.08 6.46
N GLN A 157 3.73 3.13 6.30
CA GLN A 157 3.66 4.36 7.07
C GLN A 157 2.26 4.99 6.97
N GLY A 158 1.73 5.49 8.11
CA GLY A 158 0.43 6.16 8.17
C GLY A 158 -0.78 5.22 8.30
N LEU A 159 -0.59 3.91 8.36
CA LEU A 159 -1.65 2.91 8.58
C LEU A 159 -1.49 2.25 9.97
N GLY A 160 -1.42 3.07 11.03
CA GLY A 160 -1.27 2.61 12.42
C GLY A 160 -0.02 3.12 13.13
N GLY A 161 0.92 3.71 12.38
CA GLY A 161 2.16 4.30 12.90
C GLY A 161 2.10 5.80 13.16
N GLY A 162 0.94 6.44 12.96
CA GLY A 162 0.81 7.90 13.00
C GLY A 162 1.21 8.57 11.67
N GLY A 163 0.94 9.87 11.56
CA GLY A 163 1.15 10.63 10.33
C GLY A 163 0.13 10.31 9.22
N LYS A 164 0.21 11.00 8.09
CA LYS A 164 -0.63 10.74 6.92
C LYS A 164 0.00 9.65 6.06
N HIS A 165 -0.79 8.66 5.63
CA HIS A 165 -0.33 7.63 4.71
C HIS A 165 0.11 8.23 3.38
N GLN A 166 1.30 7.85 2.92
CA GLN A 166 1.83 8.26 1.62
C GLN A 166 1.45 7.20 0.55
N TYR A 167 0.14 7.11 0.30
CA TYR A 167 -0.46 6.17 -0.65
C TYR A 167 0.15 6.33 -2.05
N VAL A 168 0.61 5.24 -2.64
CA VAL A 168 1.31 5.14 -3.94
C VAL A 168 2.47 6.11 -4.15
N ILE A 169 3.08 6.58 -3.06
CA ILE A 169 4.42 7.16 -3.09
C ILE A 169 5.41 5.99 -3.05
N SER A 170 5.70 5.43 -4.23
CA SER A 170 6.42 4.16 -4.34
C SER A 170 7.75 4.12 -3.59
N PRO A 171 8.59 5.18 -3.57
CA PRO A 171 9.82 5.18 -2.77
C PRO A 171 9.58 5.07 -1.26
N THR A 172 8.54 5.72 -0.70
CA THR A 172 8.21 5.59 0.74
C THR A 172 7.81 4.16 1.06
N GLN A 173 6.89 3.59 0.28
CA GLN A 173 6.38 2.24 0.51
C GLN A 173 7.46 1.17 0.30
N ALA A 174 8.36 1.39 -0.64
CA ALA A 174 9.55 0.55 -0.84
C ALA A 174 10.48 0.57 0.38
N ARG A 175 10.68 1.74 1.00
CA ARG A 175 11.45 1.88 2.24
C ARG A 175 10.77 1.12 3.39
N ASP A 176 9.45 1.19 3.51
CA ASP A 176 8.70 0.43 4.50
C ASP A 176 8.88 -1.08 4.30
N LEU A 177 8.80 -1.56 3.06
CA LEU A 177 9.04 -2.96 2.73
C LEU A 177 10.48 -3.40 3.06
N ILE A 178 11.48 -2.62 2.67
CA ILE A 178 12.90 -2.92 2.97
C ILE A 178 13.14 -2.93 4.49
N ASN A 179 12.58 -1.96 5.22
CA ASN A 179 12.73 -1.88 6.68
C ASN A 179 11.94 -2.97 7.42
N SER A 180 10.86 -3.50 6.84
CA SER A 180 10.17 -4.68 7.40
C SER A 180 11.06 -5.94 7.38
N ILE A 181 11.90 -6.11 6.33
CA ILE A 181 12.90 -7.17 6.28
C ILE A 181 13.95 -6.97 7.39
N ARG A 182 14.41 -5.73 7.58
CA ARG A 182 15.33 -5.39 8.68
C ARG A 182 14.71 -5.64 10.05
N ALA A 183 13.39 -5.42 10.19
CA ALA A 183 12.66 -5.67 11.42
C ALA A 183 12.65 -7.17 11.79
N VAL A 184 12.57 -8.07 10.83
CA VAL A 184 12.72 -9.53 11.08
C VAL A 184 14.08 -9.83 11.67
N GLY A 185 15.14 -9.24 11.14
CA GLY A 185 16.51 -9.37 11.66
C GLY A 185 16.67 -8.77 13.05
N SER A 186 16.09 -7.59 13.30
CA SER A 186 16.06 -6.92 14.60
C SER A 186 15.42 -7.80 15.70
N LEU A 187 14.44 -8.62 15.32
CA LEU A 187 13.81 -9.60 16.21
C LEU A 187 14.61 -10.91 16.37
N GLY A 188 15.67 -11.09 15.59
CA GLY A 188 16.48 -12.34 15.60
C GLY A 188 15.77 -13.54 14.96
N LEU A 189 14.64 -13.34 14.28
CA LEU A 189 13.81 -14.45 13.77
C LEU A 189 14.38 -15.13 12.53
N SER A 190 15.19 -14.42 11.74
CA SER A 190 15.93 -15.00 10.60
C SER A 190 17.28 -15.62 10.99
N GLY A 191 17.74 -15.42 12.22
CA GLY A 191 19.09 -15.81 12.62
C GLY A 191 20.13 -15.08 11.79
N SER A 192 21.11 -15.83 11.23
CA SER A 192 22.18 -15.25 10.39
C SER A 192 21.79 -15.03 8.93
N ASN A 193 20.63 -15.50 8.47
CA ASN A 193 20.21 -15.41 7.07
C ASN A 193 19.83 -13.96 6.71
N LYS A 194 20.39 -13.46 5.62
CA LYS A 194 20.16 -12.11 5.09
C LYS A 194 19.33 -12.09 3.80
N LYS A 195 19.05 -13.28 3.21
CA LYS A 195 18.33 -13.38 1.94
C LYS A 195 16.85 -13.17 2.13
N ALA A 196 16.29 -12.31 1.27
CA ALA A 196 14.87 -12.00 1.24
C ALA A 196 14.32 -12.07 -0.18
N ALA A 197 13.12 -12.62 -0.33
CA ALA A 197 12.28 -12.44 -1.51
C ALA A 197 11.15 -11.48 -1.16
N ILE A 198 10.82 -10.59 -2.08
CA ILE A 198 9.76 -9.58 -1.91
C ILE A 198 8.64 -9.81 -2.91
N TYR A 199 7.39 -9.64 -2.49
CA TYR A 199 6.26 -9.80 -3.38
C TYR A 199 5.10 -8.89 -2.98
N GLY A 200 4.26 -8.53 -3.96
CA GLY A 200 3.15 -7.61 -3.70
C GLY A 200 2.19 -7.46 -4.87
N TRP A 201 1.04 -6.86 -4.58
CA TRP A 201 -0.05 -6.67 -5.52
C TRP A 201 -0.50 -5.21 -5.59
N SER A 202 -0.81 -4.70 -6.80
CA SER A 202 -1.36 -3.35 -7.00
C SER A 202 -0.44 -2.27 -6.41
N GLN A 203 -0.88 -1.50 -5.42
CA GLN A 203 -0.05 -0.63 -4.59
C GLN A 203 1.21 -1.36 -4.10
N GLY A 204 1.05 -2.58 -3.60
CA GLY A 204 2.16 -3.41 -3.13
C GLY A 204 3.06 -3.91 -4.27
N GLY A 205 2.50 -4.16 -5.44
CA GLY A 205 3.27 -4.47 -6.65
C GLY A 205 4.22 -3.34 -7.01
N ALA A 206 3.74 -2.09 -6.96
CA ALA A 206 4.57 -0.89 -7.15
C ALA A 206 5.66 -0.77 -6.08
N SER A 207 5.32 -1.02 -4.80
CA SER A 207 6.28 -1.02 -3.70
C SER A 207 7.42 -2.02 -3.91
N VAL A 208 7.10 -3.21 -4.39
CA VAL A 208 8.07 -4.30 -4.67
C VAL A 208 9.04 -3.91 -5.77
N VAL A 209 8.54 -3.44 -6.92
CA VAL A 209 9.43 -3.09 -8.03
C VAL A 209 10.21 -1.80 -7.75
N ALA A 210 9.69 -0.91 -6.92
CA ALA A 210 10.43 0.23 -6.41
C ALA A 210 11.53 -0.22 -5.44
N ALA A 211 11.24 -1.11 -4.48
CA ALA A 211 12.22 -1.64 -3.54
C ALA A 211 13.38 -2.35 -4.27
N ALA A 212 13.05 -3.19 -5.26
CA ALA A 212 14.07 -3.82 -6.10
C ALA A 212 14.96 -2.83 -6.85
N SER A 213 14.48 -1.60 -7.09
CA SER A 213 15.19 -0.52 -7.80
C SER A 213 15.82 0.53 -6.86
N MET A 214 16.10 0.17 -5.60
CA MET A 214 16.73 1.07 -4.59
C MET A 214 18.03 0.50 -4.00
N PRO A 215 19.07 0.24 -4.84
CA PRO A 215 20.30 -0.40 -4.38
C PRO A 215 20.97 0.36 -3.23
N ASN A 216 21.01 1.68 -3.29
CA ASN A 216 21.64 2.51 -2.25
C ASN A 216 20.93 2.36 -0.90
N TYR A 217 19.59 2.31 -0.89
CA TYR A 217 18.81 2.15 0.34
C TYR A 217 18.94 0.73 0.92
N ILE A 218 18.94 -0.30 0.07
CA ILE A 218 19.15 -1.69 0.49
C ILE A 218 20.52 -1.86 1.14
N ASN A 219 21.57 -1.26 0.57
CA ASN A 219 22.95 -1.39 1.00
C ASN A 219 23.35 -0.44 2.15
N GLN A 220 22.43 0.38 2.68
CA GLN A 220 22.69 1.23 3.83
C GLN A 220 23.26 0.43 5.00
N LYS A 221 24.24 1.05 5.70
CA LYS A 221 24.85 0.52 6.92
C LYS A 221 24.33 1.27 8.14
N LYS A 222 24.62 0.73 9.32
CA LYS A 222 24.14 1.25 10.61
C LYS A 222 22.60 1.25 10.68
N THR A 223 22.02 0.18 10.19
CA THR A 223 20.60 -0.18 10.32
C THR A 223 20.43 -1.23 11.43
N ALA A 224 19.20 -1.60 11.75
CA ALA A 224 18.95 -2.66 12.72
C ALA A 224 19.36 -4.06 12.21
N PHE A 225 19.57 -4.22 10.91
CA PHE A 225 20.00 -5.48 10.30
C PHE A 225 20.69 -5.22 8.96
N ASP A 226 22.00 -4.97 9.00
CA ASP A 226 22.79 -4.66 7.82
C ASP A 226 23.04 -5.87 6.92
N GLY A 227 23.21 -5.62 5.63
CA GLY A 227 23.62 -6.60 4.64
C GLY A 227 22.48 -7.52 4.19
N ILE A 228 21.24 -7.03 4.20
CA ILE A 228 20.11 -7.74 3.57
C ILE A 228 20.37 -7.91 2.07
N GLU A 229 19.96 -9.03 1.52
CA GLU A 229 20.09 -9.40 0.11
C GLU A 229 18.71 -9.71 -0.46
N ILE A 230 18.20 -8.87 -1.35
CA ILE A 230 16.98 -9.18 -2.11
C ILE A 230 17.37 -10.09 -3.26
N ILE A 231 16.88 -11.33 -3.26
CA ILE A 231 17.23 -12.37 -4.24
C ILE A 231 16.18 -12.55 -5.33
N GLY A 232 15.02 -11.94 -5.17
CA GLY A 232 13.93 -11.99 -6.15
C GLY A 232 12.77 -11.10 -5.77
N ALA A 233 12.07 -10.61 -6.78
CA ALA A 233 10.91 -9.73 -6.63
C ALA A 233 9.75 -10.22 -7.50
N VAL A 234 8.55 -10.30 -6.92
CA VAL A 234 7.32 -10.68 -7.59
C VAL A 234 6.33 -9.52 -7.50
N ALA A 235 5.94 -8.96 -8.61
CA ALA A 235 4.94 -7.91 -8.67
C ALA A 235 3.69 -8.37 -9.42
N MET A 236 2.53 -8.16 -8.83
CA MET A 236 1.23 -8.38 -9.47
C MET A 236 0.59 -7.03 -9.75
N ALA A 237 0.36 -6.73 -11.02
CA ALA A 237 -0.25 -5.48 -11.51
C ALA A 237 0.36 -4.22 -10.84
N PRO A 238 1.69 -3.96 -10.96
CA PRO A 238 2.33 -2.79 -10.36
C PRO A 238 1.84 -1.49 -11.00
N LEU A 239 1.42 -0.53 -10.17
CA LEU A 239 1.08 0.82 -10.62
C LEU A 239 2.36 1.63 -10.88
N ASP A 240 2.54 2.15 -12.09
CA ASP A 240 3.63 3.07 -12.44
C ASP A 240 3.15 4.22 -13.31
N LEU A 241 2.91 5.37 -12.70
CA LEU A 241 2.46 6.57 -13.42
C LEU A 241 3.52 7.12 -14.38
N SER A 242 4.81 6.82 -14.17
CA SER A 242 5.88 7.28 -15.07
C SER A 242 5.80 6.65 -16.48
N VAL A 243 5.05 5.56 -16.63
CA VAL A 243 4.80 4.92 -17.92
C VAL A 243 3.81 5.71 -18.78
N VAL A 244 2.83 6.36 -18.13
CA VAL A 244 1.72 7.05 -18.81
C VAL A 244 1.85 8.58 -18.78
N ILE A 245 2.62 9.15 -17.86
CA ILE A 245 2.89 10.59 -17.80
C ILE A 245 4.06 10.93 -18.70
N PRO A 246 3.89 11.79 -19.74
CA PRO A 246 5.00 12.24 -20.57
C PRO A 246 6.07 12.98 -19.75
N ARG A 247 7.34 12.61 -19.92
CA ARG A 247 8.43 13.21 -19.13
C ARG A 247 8.58 14.73 -19.32
N ASN A 248 8.25 15.25 -20.51
CA ASN A 248 8.25 16.69 -20.79
C ASN A 248 7.17 17.45 -20.02
N ALA A 249 6.11 16.80 -19.54
CA ALA A 249 5.07 17.42 -18.73
C ALA A 249 5.62 18.06 -17.44
N ALA A 250 6.74 17.58 -16.91
CA ALA A 250 7.39 18.21 -15.76
C ALA A 250 7.91 19.62 -16.04
N ASN A 251 8.18 19.96 -17.31
CA ASN A 251 8.79 21.23 -17.71
C ASN A 251 7.87 22.10 -18.57
N ASP A 252 6.80 21.53 -19.14
CA ASP A 252 5.83 22.20 -19.99
C ASP A 252 4.49 22.36 -19.28
N ALA A 253 4.06 23.61 -19.04
CA ALA A 253 2.83 23.92 -18.32
C ALA A 253 1.57 23.48 -19.08
N ALA A 254 1.57 23.59 -20.41
CA ALA A 254 0.41 23.20 -21.23
C ALA A 254 0.24 21.68 -21.23
N VAL A 255 1.35 20.93 -21.38
CA VAL A 255 1.35 19.48 -21.29
C VAL A 255 0.95 19.01 -19.89
N ALA A 256 1.47 19.65 -18.82
CA ALA A 256 1.11 19.31 -17.45
C ALA A 256 -0.39 19.53 -17.18
N ASN A 257 -0.95 20.66 -17.60
CA ASN A 257 -2.39 20.94 -17.47
C ASN A 257 -3.23 19.88 -18.20
N LYS A 258 -2.85 19.52 -19.41
CA LYS A 258 -3.53 18.46 -20.17
C LYS A 258 -3.50 17.13 -19.44
N VAL A 259 -2.34 16.71 -18.94
CA VAL A 259 -2.19 15.46 -18.15
C VAL A 259 -3.11 15.49 -16.93
N MET A 260 -3.13 16.58 -16.15
CA MET A 260 -3.96 16.65 -14.95
C MET A 260 -5.46 16.62 -15.29
N GLN A 261 -5.90 17.29 -16.35
CA GLN A 261 -7.29 17.25 -16.81
C GLN A 261 -7.69 15.85 -17.30
N GLU A 262 -6.81 15.17 -18.05
CA GLU A 262 -7.04 13.79 -18.51
C GLU A 262 -7.17 12.83 -17.35
N LEU A 263 -6.29 12.90 -16.35
CA LEU A 263 -6.37 12.09 -15.13
C LEU A 263 -7.68 12.35 -14.38
N GLN A 264 -8.04 13.59 -14.16
CA GLN A 264 -9.31 13.95 -13.50
C GLN A 264 -10.52 13.40 -14.27
N THR A 265 -10.54 13.52 -15.61
CA THR A 265 -11.63 13.04 -16.45
C THR A 265 -11.71 11.51 -16.43
N GLN A 266 -10.58 10.83 -16.63
CA GLN A 266 -10.53 9.38 -16.72
C GLN A 266 -10.96 8.70 -15.40
N PHE A 267 -10.53 9.23 -14.26
CA PHE A 267 -10.79 8.63 -12.95
C PHE A 267 -12.08 9.14 -12.29
N SER A 268 -12.78 10.12 -12.86
CA SER A 268 -14.09 10.57 -12.35
C SER A 268 -15.29 9.87 -12.99
N ASN A 269 -15.07 8.77 -13.72
CA ASN A 269 -16.12 8.02 -14.40
C ASN A 269 -17.01 7.19 -13.45
N ASN A 270 -16.49 6.85 -12.27
CA ASN A 270 -17.25 6.19 -11.20
C ASN A 270 -16.65 6.51 -9.83
N PRO A 271 -17.41 6.34 -8.72
CA PRO A 271 -16.96 6.68 -7.36
C PRO A 271 -15.73 5.91 -6.90
N PHE A 272 -15.56 4.66 -7.31
CA PHE A 272 -14.40 3.83 -6.93
C PHE A 272 -13.10 4.36 -7.53
N ASN A 273 -13.09 4.67 -8.83
CA ASN A 273 -11.93 5.25 -9.51
C ASN A 273 -11.64 6.66 -8.97
N PHE A 274 -12.68 7.46 -8.76
CA PHE A 274 -12.56 8.79 -8.16
C PHE A 274 -11.93 8.73 -6.76
N ALA A 275 -12.33 7.78 -5.92
CA ALA A 275 -11.74 7.58 -4.60
C ALA A 275 -10.25 7.24 -4.68
N HIS A 276 -9.83 6.31 -5.57
CA HIS A 276 -8.43 5.95 -5.77
C HIS A 276 -7.57 7.16 -6.19
N MET A 277 -8.03 7.91 -7.19
CA MET A 277 -7.33 9.11 -7.66
C MET A 277 -7.24 10.17 -6.56
N SER A 278 -8.35 10.42 -5.87
CA SER A 278 -8.40 11.43 -4.81
C SER A 278 -7.53 11.06 -3.61
N MET A 279 -7.45 9.78 -3.23
CA MET A 279 -6.50 9.29 -2.22
C MET A 279 -5.05 9.50 -2.66
N ASN A 280 -4.75 9.27 -3.94
CA ASN A 280 -3.42 9.51 -4.50
C ASN A 280 -3.02 10.99 -4.34
N PHE A 281 -3.89 11.91 -4.76
CA PHE A 281 -3.62 13.35 -4.60
C PHE A 281 -3.55 13.79 -3.14
N TRP A 282 -4.42 13.25 -2.28
CA TRP A 282 -4.38 13.48 -0.84
C TRP A 282 -3.03 13.08 -0.23
N ALA A 283 -2.50 11.91 -0.61
CA ALA A 283 -1.20 11.42 -0.17
C ALA A 283 -0.03 12.24 -0.72
N HIS A 284 -0.10 12.68 -1.98
CA HIS A 284 0.92 13.55 -2.56
C HIS A 284 0.98 14.90 -1.83
N SER A 285 -0.16 15.50 -1.48
CA SER A 285 -0.18 16.74 -0.70
C SER A 285 0.41 16.59 0.71
N ALA A 286 0.45 15.37 1.25
CA ALA A 286 1.12 15.07 2.51
C ALA A 286 2.64 14.88 2.37
N ALA A 287 3.09 14.33 1.24
CA ALA A 287 4.51 14.07 0.96
C ALA A 287 5.24 15.30 0.41
N PHE A 288 4.56 16.15 -0.35
CA PHE A 288 5.09 17.31 -1.05
C PHE A 288 4.36 18.58 -0.56
N PRO A 289 4.96 19.36 0.35
CA PRO A 289 4.29 20.48 1.04
C PRO A 289 3.84 21.64 0.12
N GLU A 290 4.41 21.74 -1.07
CA GLU A 290 4.04 22.72 -2.09
C GLU A 290 2.72 22.40 -2.80
N LEU A 291 2.18 21.20 -2.64
CA LEU A 291 0.92 20.76 -3.26
C LEU A 291 -0.25 20.95 -2.29
N LYS A 292 -1.34 21.49 -2.80
CA LYS A 292 -2.57 21.69 -2.03
C LYS A 292 -3.73 20.97 -2.70
N MET A 293 -4.55 20.30 -1.92
CA MET A 293 -5.76 19.65 -2.47
C MET A 293 -6.65 20.66 -3.21
N THR A 294 -6.64 21.94 -2.80
CA THR A 294 -7.36 23.02 -3.49
C THR A 294 -6.81 23.37 -4.86
N ASP A 295 -5.63 22.90 -5.23
CA ASP A 295 -5.14 23.03 -6.61
C ASP A 295 -6.02 22.22 -7.59
N LEU A 296 -6.56 21.09 -7.12
CA LEU A 296 -7.28 20.08 -7.93
C LEU A 296 -8.77 19.98 -7.60
N TYR A 297 -9.18 20.44 -6.42
CA TYR A 297 -10.55 20.36 -5.92
C TYR A 297 -11.04 21.73 -5.46
N THR A 298 -12.34 21.95 -5.45
CA THR A 298 -12.92 23.11 -4.78
C THR A 298 -12.57 23.08 -3.29
N ALA A 299 -12.61 24.23 -2.61
CA ALA A 299 -12.29 24.29 -1.17
C ALA A 299 -13.18 23.33 -0.35
N GLN A 300 -14.48 23.27 -0.63
CA GLN A 300 -15.42 22.35 0.00
C GLN A 300 -15.10 20.90 -0.36
N GLY A 301 -14.75 20.61 -1.63
CA GLY A 301 -14.36 19.28 -2.09
C GLY A 301 -13.09 18.78 -1.37
N ALA A 302 -12.07 19.63 -1.28
CA ALA A 302 -10.83 19.31 -0.58
C ALA A 302 -11.07 18.98 0.91
N GLN A 303 -11.91 19.77 1.59
CA GLN A 303 -12.28 19.51 3.00
C GLN A 303 -13.07 18.20 3.16
N THR A 304 -14.03 17.94 2.27
CA THR A 304 -14.83 16.69 2.30
C THR A 304 -13.95 15.46 2.07
N LEU A 305 -13.05 15.51 1.09
CA LEU A 305 -12.13 14.40 0.79
C LEU A 305 -11.12 14.17 1.94
N ASP A 306 -10.61 15.23 2.57
CA ASP A 306 -9.75 15.09 3.75
C ASP A 306 -10.51 14.42 4.91
N ALA A 307 -11.76 14.80 5.15
CA ALA A 307 -12.61 14.19 6.18
C ALA A 307 -12.89 12.69 5.89
N ILE A 308 -13.05 12.30 4.64
CA ILE A 308 -13.24 10.90 4.23
C ILE A 308 -11.94 10.11 4.41
N PHE A 309 -10.85 10.55 3.80
CA PHE A 309 -9.61 9.77 3.69
C PHE A 309 -8.78 9.75 4.98
N SER A 310 -8.98 10.71 5.88
CA SER A 310 -8.38 10.66 7.21
C SER A 310 -9.06 9.66 8.17
N LYS A 311 -10.28 9.18 7.84
CA LYS A 311 -11.11 8.38 8.76
C LYS A 311 -11.60 7.05 8.22
N LYS A 312 -11.61 6.86 6.88
CA LYS A 312 -12.23 5.70 6.23
C LYS A 312 -11.23 4.91 5.41
N CYS A 313 -11.38 3.61 5.44
CA CYS A 313 -10.67 2.71 4.54
C CYS A 313 -11.26 2.80 3.12
N MET A 314 -10.53 2.27 2.13
CA MET A 314 -10.81 2.47 0.71
C MET A 314 -12.28 2.28 0.34
N HIS A 315 -12.85 1.13 0.70
CA HIS A 315 -14.19 0.78 0.26
C HIS A 315 -15.26 1.60 0.99
N ALA A 316 -15.11 1.78 2.30
CA ALA A 316 -15.99 2.67 3.08
C ALA A 316 -15.90 4.13 2.60
N GLY A 317 -14.74 4.58 2.14
CA GLY A 317 -14.54 5.88 1.52
C GLY A 317 -15.26 5.98 0.17
N ALA A 318 -15.09 5.00 -0.71
CA ALA A 318 -15.76 4.92 -2.00
C ALA A 318 -17.29 4.83 -1.85
N ASP A 319 -17.79 4.02 -0.90
CA ASP A 319 -19.21 3.93 -0.59
C ASP A 319 -19.76 5.27 -0.07
N THR A 320 -19.00 5.97 0.77
CA THR A 320 -19.40 7.31 1.24
C THR A 320 -19.52 8.27 0.07
N ILE A 321 -18.58 8.27 -0.87
CA ILE A 321 -18.64 9.09 -2.08
C ILE A 321 -19.87 8.68 -2.91
N ASN A 322 -20.09 7.39 -3.12
CA ASN A 322 -21.19 6.88 -3.93
C ASN A 322 -22.57 7.20 -3.34
N PHE A 323 -22.79 6.88 -2.06
CA PHE A 323 -24.12 6.97 -1.45
C PHE A 323 -24.45 8.33 -0.84
N ASN A 324 -23.45 9.05 -0.33
CA ASN A 324 -23.67 10.36 0.27
C ASN A 324 -23.57 11.50 -0.77
N MET A 325 -22.63 11.41 -1.70
CA MET A 325 -22.43 12.47 -2.69
C MET A 325 -23.18 12.19 -4.00
N GLY A 326 -23.47 10.92 -4.32
CA GLY A 326 -24.04 10.55 -5.62
C GLY A 326 -23.22 11.15 -6.76
N ASP A 327 -23.88 11.67 -7.79
CA ASP A 327 -23.19 12.31 -8.94
C ASP A 327 -22.52 13.66 -8.61
N THR A 328 -22.81 14.24 -7.43
CA THR A 328 -22.23 15.54 -7.03
C THR A 328 -20.75 15.48 -6.70
N TYR A 329 -20.15 14.28 -6.53
CA TYR A 329 -18.70 14.16 -6.30
C TYR A 329 -17.89 14.79 -7.45
N LYS A 330 -18.42 14.79 -8.67
CA LYS A 330 -17.76 15.42 -9.83
C LYS A 330 -17.64 16.95 -9.68
N SER A 331 -18.61 17.58 -9.02
CA SER A 331 -18.59 19.02 -8.77
C SER A 331 -17.54 19.45 -7.73
N THR A 332 -16.93 18.50 -7.03
CA THR A 332 -15.80 18.77 -6.14
C THR A 332 -14.51 19.05 -6.91
N ILE A 333 -14.40 18.61 -8.16
CA ILE A 333 -13.22 18.78 -9.01
C ILE A 333 -13.11 20.25 -9.43
N ASN A 334 -11.91 20.83 -9.32
CA ASN A 334 -11.61 22.10 -9.95
C ASN A 334 -11.39 21.85 -11.46
N PRO A 335 -12.26 22.40 -12.34
CA PRO A 335 -12.15 22.15 -13.77
C PRO A 335 -10.88 22.77 -14.40
N GLN A 336 -10.22 23.67 -13.68
CA GLN A 336 -8.95 24.27 -14.07
C GLN A 336 -7.89 23.94 -13.00
N PRO A 337 -7.18 22.81 -13.12
CA PRO A 337 -6.14 22.43 -12.19
C PRO A 337 -5.11 23.55 -12.03
N GLN A 338 -4.80 23.88 -10.78
CA GLN A 338 -3.72 24.80 -10.46
C GLN A 338 -2.44 24.02 -10.22
N ASN A 339 -1.27 24.67 -10.31
CA ASN A 339 0.03 24.07 -10.03
C ASN A 339 0.29 22.73 -10.74
N ALA A 340 -0.27 22.51 -11.93
CA ALA A 340 -0.21 21.23 -12.65
C ALA A 340 1.21 20.70 -12.82
N ARG A 341 2.21 21.58 -13.09
CA ARG A 341 3.62 21.15 -13.17
C ARG A 341 4.16 20.62 -11.83
N GLY A 342 3.79 21.25 -10.72
CA GLY A 342 4.14 20.77 -9.38
C GLY A 342 3.60 19.36 -9.14
N TRP A 343 2.33 19.14 -9.46
CA TRP A 343 1.68 17.83 -9.34
C TRP A 343 2.34 16.78 -10.23
N VAL A 344 2.60 17.08 -11.49
CA VAL A 344 3.29 16.14 -12.41
C VAL A 344 4.70 15.82 -11.92
N LYS A 345 5.48 16.79 -11.47
CA LYS A 345 6.81 16.56 -10.89
C LYS A 345 6.76 15.64 -9.68
N ALA A 346 5.81 15.87 -8.78
CA ALA A 346 5.60 15.04 -7.60
C ALA A 346 5.19 13.60 -7.96
N MET A 347 4.26 13.42 -8.91
CA MET A 347 3.86 12.09 -9.38
C MET A 347 5.01 11.33 -10.03
N LEU A 348 5.84 12.00 -10.82
CA LEU A 348 7.04 11.37 -11.40
C LEU A 348 8.09 11.02 -10.33
N ALA A 349 8.29 11.87 -9.32
CA ALA A 349 9.16 11.58 -8.18
C ALA A 349 8.63 10.44 -7.29
N ALA A 350 7.32 10.32 -7.18
CA ALA A 350 6.64 9.25 -6.43
C ALA A 350 6.58 7.92 -7.18
N SER A 351 6.94 7.89 -8.45
CA SER A 351 6.93 6.69 -9.30
C SER A 351 8.11 5.76 -8.99
N ILE A 352 8.18 4.64 -9.73
CA ILE A 352 9.22 3.64 -9.54
C ILE A 352 10.60 4.23 -9.90
N PRO A 353 11.63 4.11 -9.00
CA PRO A 353 12.96 4.61 -9.27
C PRO A 353 13.55 4.07 -10.56
N ALA A 354 14.36 4.90 -11.24
CA ALA A 354 14.91 4.56 -12.55
C ALA A 354 16.02 3.50 -12.52
N ASP A 355 16.60 3.20 -11.36
CA ASP A 355 17.70 2.26 -11.23
C ASP A 355 17.36 0.85 -11.70
N LYS A 356 18.39 0.11 -12.11
CA LYS A 356 18.30 -1.30 -12.44
C LYS A 356 17.87 -2.10 -11.20
N PRO A 357 16.93 -3.05 -11.31
CA PRO A 357 16.61 -3.96 -10.22
C PRO A 357 17.82 -4.75 -9.73
N VAL A 358 17.99 -4.86 -8.41
CA VAL A 358 19.11 -5.59 -7.77
C VAL A 358 18.98 -7.10 -7.90
N ALA A 359 17.79 -7.58 -8.25
CA ALA A 359 17.44 -9.00 -8.34
C ALA A 359 16.53 -9.25 -9.54
N PRO A 360 16.38 -10.49 -9.99
CA PRO A 360 15.36 -10.87 -10.98
C PRO A 360 13.97 -10.48 -10.53
N VAL A 361 13.15 -10.01 -11.48
CA VAL A 361 11.77 -9.61 -11.26
C VAL A 361 10.85 -10.45 -12.13
N VAL A 362 9.73 -10.93 -11.58
CA VAL A 362 8.61 -11.43 -12.35
C VAL A 362 7.39 -10.56 -12.13
N VAL A 363 6.73 -10.16 -13.22
CA VAL A 363 5.52 -9.32 -13.19
C VAL A 363 4.36 -10.13 -13.76
N TYR A 364 3.30 -10.31 -12.97
CA TYR A 364 2.03 -10.91 -13.38
C TYR A 364 0.99 -9.83 -13.62
N TRP A 365 0.27 -9.88 -14.74
CA TRP A 365 -0.79 -8.91 -15.05
C TRP A 365 -1.94 -9.55 -15.79
N GLY A 366 -3.16 -9.12 -15.52
CA GLY A 366 -4.36 -9.59 -16.20
C GLY A 366 -4.59 -8.80 -17.49
N ASP A 367 -4.93 -9.46 -18.57
CA ASP A 367 -5.24 -8.80 -19.85
C ASP A 367 -6.57 -8.04 -19.85
N LYS A 368 -7.39 -8.26 -18.81
CA LYS A 368 -8.66 -7.56 -18.54
C LYS A 368 -8.59 -6.59 -17.36
N ASP A 369 -7.38 -6.25 -16.91
CA ASP A 369 -7.20 -5.30 -15.81
C ASP A 369 -7.48 -3.86 -16.27
N THR A 370 -8.55 -3.27 -15.73
CA THR A 370 -8.96 -1.88 -15.98
C THR A 370 -8.57 -0.94 -14.84
N THR A 371 -8.10 -1.49 -13.71
CA THR A 371 -7.67 -0.70 -12.54
C THR A 371 -6.20 -0.30 -12.67
N VAL A 372 -5.34 -1.26 -12.98
CA VAL A 372 -3.93 -1.03 -13.37
C VAL A 372 -3.74 -1.62 -14.77
N PRO A 373 -3.90 -0.82 -15.83
CA PRO A 373 -3.89 -1.32 -17.20
C PRO A 373 -2.60 -2.06 -17.57
N PRO A 374 -2.67 -3.09 -18.41
CA PRO A 374 -1.52 -3.91 -18.84
C PRO A 374 -0.31 -3.11 -19.31
N VAL A 375 -0.54 -1.95 -19.94
CA VAL A 375 0.52 -1.05 -20.41
C VAL A 375 1.51 -0.64 -19.32
N MET A 376 1.09 -0.57 -18.05
CA MET A 376 1.97 -0.23 -16.93
C MET A 376 2.98 -1.36 -16.66
N SER A 377 2.52 -2.60 -16.60
CA SER A 377 3.39 -3.78 -16.44
C SER A 377 4.34 -3.99 -17.61
N GLN A 378 3.83 -3.83 -18.84
CA GLN A 378 4.62 -3.94 -20.08
C GLN A 378 5.65 -2.79 -20.15
N GLY A 379 5.24 -1.57 -19.83
CA GLY A 379 6.12 -0.39 -19.79
C GLY A 379 7.25 -0.54 -18.77
N TYR A 380 6.94 -1.05 -17.58
CA TYR A 380 7.94 -1.38 -16.57
C TYR A 380 8.97 -2.38 -17.10
N GLN A 381 8.52 -3.52 -17.65
CA GLN A 381 9.43 -4.51 -18.25
C GLN A 381 10.33 -3.85 -19.30
N LYS A 382 9.74 -3.16 -20.27
CA LYS A 382 10.48 -2.48 -21.35
C LYS A 382 11.54 -1.52 -20.80
N ALA A 383 11.17 -0.68 -19.84
CA ALA A 383 12.07 0.30 -19.24
C ALA A 383 13.24 -0.35 -18.50
N LYS A 384 12.97 -1.42 -17.72
CA LYS A 384 14.01 -2.08 -16.93
C LYS A 384 14.91 -2.99 -17.79
N CYS A 385 14.36 -3.63 -18.81
CA CYS A 385 15.16 -4.37 -19.81
C CYS A 385 16.14 -3.46 -20.56
N ALA A 386 15.73 -2.24 -20.91
CA ALA A 386 16.57 -1.27 -21.62
C ALA A 386 17.84 -0.86 -20.83
N ILE A 387 17.83 -1.01 -19.51
CA ILE A 387 18.96 -0.71 -18.62
C ILE A 387 19.64 -1.99 -18.07
N GLY A 388 19.41 -3.15 -18.71
CA GLY A 388 20.05 -4.42 -18.35
C GLY A 388 19.46 -5.09 -17.10
N GLY A 389 18.21 -4.79 -16.75
CA GLY A 389 17.44 -5.55 -15.76
C GLY A 389 17.14 -6.96 -16.26
N ASN A 390 16.71 -7.84 -15.36
CA ASN A 390 16.12 -9.13 -15.70
C ASN A 390 14.67 -9.11 -15.24
N VAL A 391 13.73 -8.91 -16.17
CA VAL A 391 12.31 -8.79 -15.88
C VAL A 391 11.52 -9.74 -16.78
N GLN A 392 10.92 -10.76 -16.15
CA GLN A 392 9.94 -11.64 -16.81
C GLN A 392 8.55 -11.02 -16.67
N SER A 393 7.79 -10.94 -17.76
CA SER A 393 6.40 -10.49 -17.77
C SER A 393 5.48 -11.64 -18.15
N VAL A 394 4.43 -11.86 -17.38
CA VAL A 394 3.49 -12.98 -17.53
C VAL A 394 2.07 -12.45 -17.62
N ALA A 395 1.48 -12.57 -18.80
CA ALA A 395 0.07 -12.24 -19.04
C ALA A 395 -0.84 -13.36 -18.52
N LEU A 396 -1.83 -12.99 -17.72
CA LEU A 396 -2.86 -13.88 -17.20
C LEU A 396 -4.14 -13.68 -18.03
N GLN A 397 -4.38 -14.60 -18.96
CA GLN A 397 -5.47 -14.50 -19.93
C GLN A 397 -6.84 -14.52 -19.26
N GLY A 398 -7.73 -13.58 -19.64
CA GLY A 398 -9.08 -13.43 -19.10
C GLY A 398 -9.14 -12.93 -17.65
N LYS A 399 -8.01 -12.54 -17.04
CA LYS A 399 -7.97 -12.07 -15.63
C LYS A 399 -8.02 -10.56 -15.52
N ASN A 400 -8.72 -10.09 -14.50
CA ASN A 400 -8.78 -8.69 -14.12
C ASN A 400 -7.88 -8.40 -12.90
N HIS A 401 -7.95 -7.18 -12.38
CA HIS A 401 -7.14 -6.74 -11.23
C HIS A 401 -7.28 -7.66 -10.02
N PHE A 402 -8.50 -8.04 -9.67
CA PHE A 402 -8.83 -8.78 -8.45
C PHE A 402 -8.67 -10.30 -8.59
N THR A 403 -8.72 -10.82 -9.80
CA THR A 403 -8.47 -12.25 -10.08
C THR A 403 -7.00 -12.55 -10.36
N ASN A 404 -6.16 -11.52 -10.50
CA ASN A 404 -4.71 -11.68 -10.70
C ASN A 404 -4.03 -12.41 -9.52
N PRO A 405 -4.12 -11.95 -8.24
CA PRO A 405 -3.38 -12.57 -7.15
C PRO A 405 -3.71 -14.05 -6.93
N PRO A 406 -4.98 -14.49 -6.86
CA PRO A 406 -5.28 -15.90 -6.67
C PRO A 406 -4.83 -16.76 -7.87
N THR A 407 -4.85 -16.20 -9.10
CA THR A 407 -4.37 -16.93 -10.29
C THR A 407 -2.84 -17.05 -10.30
N ALA A 408 -2.12 -16.01 -9.91
CA ALA A 408 -0.66 -16.00 -9.87
C ALA A 408 -0.10 -16.80 -8.68
N GLN A 409 -0.89 -17.04 -7.62
CA GLN A 409 -0.40 -17.60 -6.34
C GLN A 409 0.40 -18.89 -6.49
N PRO A 410 -0.02 -19.95 -7.17
CA PRO A 410 0.79 -21.16 -7.29
C PRO A 410 2.10 -20.91 -8.04
N MET A 411 2.09 -20.03 -9.04
CA MET A 411 3.26 -19.72 -9.86
C MET A 411 4.29 -18.92 -9.05
N PHE A 412 3.89 -17.83 -8.40
CA PHE A 412 4.84 -17.01 -7.63
C PHE A 412 5.34 -17.73 -6.39
N THR A 413 4.52 -18.58 -5.77
CA THR A 413 4.95 -19.39 -4.62
C THR A 413 6.11 -20.29 -5.01
N GLN A 414 5.99 -21.01 -6.11
CA GLN A 414 7.06 -21.85 -6.63
C GLN A 414 8.26 -21.00 -7.08
N TRP A 415 8.03 -19.90 -7.79
CA TRP A 415 9.10 -19.02 -8.25
C TRP A 415 9.95 -18.49 -7.08
N ILE A 416 9.33 -18.07 -5.97
CA ILE A 416 10.04 -17.61 -4.76
C ILE A 416 10.89 -18.73 -4.16
N LYS A 417 10.34 -19.94 -4.02
CA LYS A 417 11.10 -21.10 -3.54
C LYS A 417 12.32 -21.39 -4.41
N ASP A 418 12.14 -21.33 -5.72
CA ASP A 418 13.22 -21.55 -6.70
C ASP A 418 14.36 -20.51 -6.56
N ARG A 419 14.04 -19.27 -6.12
CA ARG A 419 15.09 -18.25 -5.83
C ARG A 419 15.93 -18.66 -4.63
N PHE A 420 15.30 -19.13 -3.55
CA PHE A 420 16.03 -19.61 -2.37
C PHE A 420 16.82 -20.89 -2.66
N ASP A 421 16.33 -21.75 -3.55
CA ASP A 421 17.02 -22.96 -4.00
C ASP A 421 18.16 -22.68 -5.00
N GLY A 422 18.34 -21.41 -5.43
CA GLY A 422 19.38 -21.02 -6.38
C GLY A 422 19.14 -21.53 -7.82
N LYS A 423 17.90 -21.88 -8.19
CA LYS A 423 17.58 -22.35 -9.54
C LYS A 423 17.74 -21.23 -10.58
N PRO A 424 18.07 -21.55 -11.82
CA PRO A 424 18.18 -20.56 -12.89
C PRO A 424 16.91 -19.73 -13.08
N VAL A 425 17.07 -18.48 -13.48
CA VAL A 425 15.99 -17.55 -13.80
C VAL A 425 15.84 -17.42 -15.31
N ILE A 426 14.61 -17.39 -15.78
CA ILE A 426 14.33 -17.01 -17.17
C ILE A 426 14.65 -15.51 -17.33
N ASP A 427 15.51 -15.17 -18.29
CA ASP A 427 15.75 -13.79 -18.67
C ASP A 427 14.65 -13.33 -19.65
N GLY A 428 13.59 -12.74 -19.10
CA GLY A 428 12.45 -12.26 -19.86
C GLY A 428 12.77 -11.06 -20.78
N CYS A 429 13.97 -10.50 -20.67
CA CYS A 429 14.44 -9.42 -21.57
C CYS A 429 15.13 -9.97 -22.83
N LYS A 430 15.56 -11.24 -22.82
CA LYS A 430 16.21 -11.91 -23.95
C LYS A 430 15.29 -12.85 -24.73
N SER A 431 14.32 -13.44 -24.03
CA SER A 431 13.26 -14.21 -24.70
C SER A 431 12.35 -13.21 -25.39
N GLY A 432 12.44 -13.09 -26.71
CA GLY A 432 11.54 -12.26 -27.50
C GLY A 432 10.10 -12.58 -27.14
N SER A 433 9.42 -11.61 -26.55
CA SER A 433 7.99 -11.62 -26.26
C SER A 433 7.18 -11.51 -27.54
#